data_48c44baab195164a64e50d141bed0c78
#
_entry.id   48c44baab195164a64e50d141bed0c78
#
_cell.length_a   1.000
_cell.length_b   1.000
_cell.length_c   1.000
_cell.angle_alpha   90.00
_cell.angle_beta   90.00
_cell.angle_gamma   90.00
#
_symmetry.space_group_name_H-M   'P 1'
#
loop_
_entity.id
_entity.type
_entity.pdbx_description
1 polymer ?
#
loop_
_entity_poly.entity_id
_entity_poly.type
_entity_poly.pdbx_seq_one_letter_code
_entity_poly.pdbx_strand_id
1 'polypeptide(L)'
;MNENHQRTSTIKNFLNFLKHPKDEKDTDATFGFKLKTLVILFLFSLPIISAWGYLLVTLQKFNWLDAGTNVNASLIYKYSFFKLMLLGVVLPPIWEELAFRLPLRYKYNYLMQLLAYLISLTGFVQIENWNETVQKYWQKHFAKFFYLLAIAFGFVHMYNFVDHKQLWAWIIVLVFPQLFIATILGYIRVRFSLPWSMTYHAFHNFMFLIFPFLSFYSMANYQFKNKDYSFKMENGIEDKVYTASEVTLTRVEFSNYKLADVLEIVLGKPSKYLLRNNINEAYVNINFINNHKQTSTKPNRAIVSEQLQKAFKVKFKKQLIKKEVLELYIADSLKYKKAISALSSKESCYSFKQVSRHLDSQYSNHYFVSNDSIHLFTLEINTQIAFEELKTNWKNQYGLEFRKEQRELEFIDIK
;
A
#
# COMPACT_ATOMS: atom_id res chain seq x y z
N MET A 1 -6.96 -37.76 37.93
CA MET A 1 -5.83 -37.04 37.37
C MET A 1 -6.25 -35.60 37.08
N ASN A 2 -5.54 -34.69 37.62
CA ASN A 2 -5.85 -33.32 38.02
C ASN A 2 -6.57 -32.41 36.99
N GLU A 3 -7.83 -32.05 37.30
CA GLU A 3 -8.61 -30.94 36.70
C GLU A 3 -8.01 -29.53 37.02
N ASN A 4 -6.95 -29.47 37.81
CA ASN A 4 -6.33 -28.20 38.19
C ASN A 4 -5.47 -27.49 37.13
N HIS A 5 -5.18 -28.14 36.01
CA HIS A 5 -4.42 -27.51 34.90
C HIS A 5 -5.29 -26.70 33.94
N GLN A 6 -6.62 -26.85 33.98
CA GLN A 6 -7.54 -26.10 33.11
C GLN A 6 -7.92 -24.69 33.64
N ARG A 7 -7.52 -24.30 34.85
CA ARG A 7 -7.95 -23.04 35.47
C ARG A 7 -7.05 -21.83 35.26
N THR A 8 -5.86 -21.97 34.65
CA THR A 8 -5.08 -20.79 34.31
C THR A 8 -5.62 -20.15 33.03
N SER A 9 -5.86 -18.83 33.07
CA SER A 9 -6.32 -18.07 31.90
C SER A 9 -5.38 -18.31 30.73
N THR A 10 -5.93 -18.54 29.53
CA THR A 10 -5.17 -18.69 28.26
C THR A 10 -4.14 -17.59 28.09
N ILE A 11 -4.52 -16.35 28.41
CA ILE A 11 -3.64 -15.18 28.35
C ILE A 11 -2.46 -15.33 29.33
N LYS A 12 -2.70 -15.78 30.55
CA LYS A 12 -1.64 -16.02 31.55
C LYS A 12 -0.66 -17.09 31.07
N ASN A 13 -1.17 -18.16 30.47
CA ASN A 13 -0.33 -19.23 29.90
C ASN A 13 0.53 -18.71 28.75
N PHE A 14 -0.03 -17.90 27.87
CA PHE A 14 0.71 -17.24 26.79
C PHE A 14 1.79 -16.29 27.33
N LEU A 15 1.46 -15.41 28.28
CA LEU A 15 2.43 -14.49 28.88
C LEU A 15 3.54 -15.22 29.65
N ASN A 16 3.21 -16.31 30.35
CA ASN A 16 4.21 -17.15 31.01
C ASN A 16 5.12 -17.86 29.99
N PHE A 17 4.57 -18.32 28.88
CA PHE A 17 5.37 -18.88 27.79
C PHE A 17 6.32 -17.85 27.21
N LEU A 18 5.91 -16.61 27.02
CA LEU A 18 6.80 -15.54 26.52
C LEU A 18 7.96 -15.27 27.48
N LYS A 19 7.76 -15.39 28.79
CA LYS A 19 8.86 -15.23 29.76
C LYS A 19 9.89 -16.37 29.66
N HIS A 20 9.40 -17.57 29.42
CA HIS A 20 10.22 -18.81 29.42
C HIS A 20 9.80 -19.73 28.25
N PRO A 21 10.07 -19.36 26.99
CA PRO A 21 9.73 -20.20 25.86
C PRO A 21 10.44 -21.56 25.94
N LYS A 22 9.66 -22.65 25.73
CA LYS A 22 10.15 -24.03 25.71
C LYS A 22 9.52 -24.79 24.56
N ASP A 23 10.28 -25.70 23.92
CA ASP A 23 9.77 -26.57 22.86
C ASP A 23 8.96 -27.76 23.45
N GLU A 24 7.81 -27.44 24.02
CA GLU A 24 6.91 -28.41 24.68
C GLU A 24 5.53 -28.37 24.07
N LYS A 25 5.06 -29.54 23.61
CA LYS A 25 3.70 -29.71 23.06
C LYS A 25 2.70 -30.06 24.17
N ASP A 26 1.51 -29.45 24.08
CA ASP A 26 0.37 -29.83 24.87
C ASP A 26 -0.34 -31.02 24.20
N THR A 27 -0.06 -32.23 24.67
CA THR A 27 -0.60 -33.48 24.12
C THR A 27 -2.06 -33.68 24.49
N ASP A 28 -2.52 -33.14 25.61
CA ASP A 28 -3.85 -33.39 26.18
C ASP A 28 -4.87 -32.33 25.75
N ALA A 29 -4.41 -31.33 24.98
CA ALA A 29 -5.28 -30.27 24.49
C ALA A 29 -6.33 -30.82 23.51
N THR A 30 -7.60 -30.70 23.89
CA THR A 30 -8.74 -31.08 23.06
C THR A 30 -8.93 -30.09 21.90
N PHE A 31 -9.67 -30.49 20.86
CA PHE A 31 -10.00 -29.60 19.73
C PHE A 31 -10.69 -28.31 20.20
N GLY A 32 -11.70 -28.43 21.09
CA GLY A 32 -12.43 -27.28 21.62
C GLY A 32 -11.54 -26.34 22.43
N PHE A 33 -10.59 -26.86 23.22
CA PHE A 33 -9.61 -26.04 23.95
C PHE A 33 -8.70 -25.28 23.00
N LYS A 34 -8.20 -25.92 21.93
CA LYS A 34 -7.37 -25.26 20.91
C LYS A 34 -8.13 -24.13 20.23
N LEU A 35 -9.36 -24.40 19.77
CA LEU A 35 -10.20 -23.38 19.12
C LEU A 35 -10.49 -22.20 20.06
N LYS A 36 -10.89 -22.47 21.31
CA LYS A 36 -11.08 -21.46 22.34
C LYS A 36 -9.82 -20.60 22.54
N THR A 37 -8.65 -21.27 22.57
CA THR A 37 -7.36 -20.57 22.73
C THR A 37 -7.10 -19.60 21.56
N LEU A 38 -7.35 -20.02 20.32
CA LEU A 38 -7.20 -19.15 19.15
C LEU A 38 -8.10 -17.91 19.26
N VAL A 39 -9.38 -18.10 19.60
CA VAL A 39 -10.34 -17.00 19.73
C VAL A 39 -9.90 -16.04 20.82
N ILE A 40 -9.51 -16.54 22.00
CA ILE A 40 -9.07 -15.67 23.11
C ILE A 40 -7.81 -14.89 22.74
N LEU A 41 -6.82 -15.52 22.10
CA LEU A 41 -5.60 -14.82 21.68
C LEU A 41 -5.86 -13.80 20.56
N PHE A 42 -6.81 -14.08 19.67
CA PHE A 42 -7.25 -13.11 18.68
C PHE A 42 -7.90 -11.90 19.34
N LEU A 43 -8.88 -12.09 20.22
CA LEU A 43 -9.54 -11.01 20.95
C LEU A 43 -8.55 -10.21 21.82
N PHE A 44 -7.56 -10.89 22.42
CA PHE A 44 -6.49 -10.23 23.17
C PHE A 44 -5.58 -9.38 22.29
N SER A 45 -5.35 -9.79 21.04
CA SER A 45 -4.51 -9.03 20.10
C SER A 45 -5.18 -7.76 19.57
N LEU A 46 -6.51 -7.73 19.46
CA LEU A 46 -7.24 -6.61 18.85
C LEU A 46 -6.96 -5.25 19.51
N PRO A 47 -7.08 -5.08 20.85
CA PRO A 47 -6.84 -3.77 21.48
C PRO A 47 -5.37 -3.33 21.30
N ILE A 48 -4.42 -4.26 21.31
CA ILE A 48 -2.99 -3.96 21.16
C ILE A 48 -2.71 -3.45 19.73
N ILE A 49 -3.22 -4.15 18.71
CA ILE A 49 -3.06 -3.76 17.31
C ILE A 49 -3.82 -2.46 17.03
N SER A 50 -5.02 -2.28 17.57
CA SER A 50 -5.80 -1.05 17.41
C SER A 50 -5.11 0.16 18.04
N ALA A 51 -4.59 0.02 19.26
CA ALA A 51 -3.83 1.08 19.93
C ALA A 51 -2.57 1.45 19.12
N TRP A 52 -1.91 0.44 18.55
CA TRP A 52 -0.74 0.67 17.67
C TRP A 52 -1.12 1.35 16.37
N GLY A 53 -2.20 0.94 15.72
CA GLY A 53 -2.74 1.61 14.54
C GLY A 53 -3.08 3.08 14.82
N TYR A 54 -3.69 3.37 15.97
CA TYR A 54 -3.94 4.74 16.40
C TYR A 54 -2.66 5.55 16.59
N LEU A 55 -1.61 4.94 17.19
CA LEU A 55 -0.30 5.56 17.32
C LEU A 55 0.27 5.92 15.94
N LEU A 56 0.26 4.99 14.97
CA LEU A 56 0.75 5.25 13.61
C LEU A 56 0.01 6.40 12.93
N VAL A 57 -1.33 6.41 12.99
CA VAL A 57 -2.15 7.52 12.46
C VAL A 57 -1.79 8.85 13.13
N THR A 58 -1.52 8.82 14.44
CA THR A 58 -1.15 10.02 15.20
C THR A 58 0.22 10.54 14.75
N LEU A 59 1.23 9.67 14.60
CA LEU A 59 2.56 10.02 14.12
C LEU A 59 2.51 10.62 12.69
N GLN A 60 1.70 10.05 11.81
CA GLN A 60 1.46 10.58 10.47
C GLN A 60 0.77 11.95 10.50
N LYS A 61 -0.23 12.12 11.37
CA LYS A 61 -0.94 13.40 11.51
C LYS A 61 -0.02 14.55 11.93
N PHE A 62 0.98 14.27 12.76
CA PHE A 62 1.98 15.26 13.16
C PHE A 62 3.17 15.37 12.20
N ASN A 63 3.14 14.69 11.05
CA ASN A 63 4.23 14.61 10.08
C ASN A 63 5.57 14.09 10.66
N TRP A 64 5.52 13.32 11.75
CA TRP A 64 6.70 12.67 12.33
C TRP A 64 7.08 11.39 11.57
N LEU A 65 6.10 10.75 10.96
CA LEU A 65 6.27 9.55 10.16
C LEU A 65 5.46 9.69 8.87
N ASP A 66 6.11 9.55 7.72
CA ASP A 66 5.44 9.30 6.44
C ASP A 66 5.61 7.82 6.09
N ALA A 67 4.69 6.99 6.53
CA ALA A 67 4.73 5.55 6.26
C ALA A 67 4.43 5.20 4.78
N GLY A 68 4.07 6.20 3.96
CA GLY A 68 3.68 5.96 2.59
C GLY A 68 2.47 5.05 2.44
N THR A 69 2.38 4.36 1.31
CA THR A 69 1.29 3.41 1.01
C THR A 69 1.70 2.01 1.45
N ASN A 70 0.83 1.34 2.19
CA ASN A 70 1.00 -0.07 2.51
C ASN A 70 0.55 -0.93 1.32
N VAL A 71 1.41 -1.80 0.82
CA VAL A 71 1.12 -2.68 -0.32
C VAL A 71 -0.11 -3.55 -0.05
N ASN A 72 -0.25 -4.09 1.16
CA ASN A 72 -1.42 -4.92 1.50
C ASN A 72 -2.73 -4.12 1.46
N ALA A 73 -2.71 -2.85 1.84
CA ALA A 73 -3.88 -1.98 1.72
C ALA A 73 -4.26 -1.76 0.24
N SER A 74 -3.28 -1.66 -0.65
CA SER A 74 -3.55 -1.52 -2.09
C SER A 74 -4.17 -2.78 -2.71
N LEU A 75 -3.84 -3.98 -2.20
CA LEU A 75 -4.40 -5.24 -2.69
C LEU A 75 -5.93 -5.30 -2.58
N ILE A 76 -6.50 -4.64 -1.56
CA ILE A 76 -7.95 -4.57 -1.34
C ILE A 76 -8.67 -3.90 -2.53
N TYR A 77 -8.01 -2.94 -3.17
CA TYR A 77 -8.56 -2.16 -4.28
C TYR A 77 -8.24 -2.74 -5.65
N LYS A 78 -7.23 -3.62 -5.73
CA LYS A 78 -6.71 -4.15 -6.99
C LYS A 78 -7.33 -5.48 -7.36
N TYR A 79 -7.58 -6.35 -6.39
CA TYR A 79 -7.92 -7.75 -6.65
C TYR A 79 -9.39 -8.07 -6.38
N SER A 80 -9.93 -9.01 -7.16
CA SER A 80 -11.23 -9.61 -6.88
C SER A 80 -11.18 -10.38 -5.55
N PHE A 81 -12.36 -10.60 -4.96
CA PHE A 81 -12.50 -11.36 -3.72
C PHE A 81 -11.73 -12.68 -3.72
N PHE A 82 -11.87 -13.49 -4.78
CA PHE A 82 -11.19 -14.79 -4.88
C PHE A 82 -9.67 -14.65 -4.93
N LYS A 83 -9.13 -13.69 -5.68
CA LYS A 83 -7.68 -13.42 -5.71
C LYS A 83 -7.18 -12.94 -4.36
N LEU A 84 -7.91 -12.05 -3.71
CA LEU A 84 -7.56 -11.56 -2.38
C LEU A 84 -7.55 -12.70 -1.34
N MET A 85 -8.55 -13.60 -1.39
CA MET A 85 -8.59 -14.79 -0.55
C MET A 85 -7.38 -15.69 -0.78
N LEU A 86 -7.04 -15.96 -2.03
CA LEU A 86 -5.93 -16.86 -2.37
C LEU A 86 -4.58 -16.23 -2.00
N LEU A 87 -4.32 -15.01 -2.47
CA LEU A 87 -3.01 -14.35 -2.38
C LEU A 87 -2.77 -13.63 -1.04
N GLY A 88 -3.82 -13.28 -0.29
CA GLY A 88 -3.70 -12.57 0.97
C GLY A 88 -4.01 -13.43 2.21
N VAL A 89 -4.93 -14.41 2.07
CA VAL A 89 -5.43 -15.18 3.23
C VAL A 89 -4.91 -16.61 3.26
N VAL A 90 -4.75 -17.28 2.11
CA VAL A 90 -4.41 -18.71 2.07
C VAL A 90 -2.92 -18.94 1.83
N LEU A 91 -2.37 -18.42 0.74
CA LEU A 91 -0.99 -18.73 0.34
C LEU A 91 0.06 -18.12 1.29
N PRO A 92 0.00 -16.82 1.70
CA PRO A 92 1.03 -16.25 2.57
C PRO A 92 1.15 -17.00 3.90
N PRO A 93 0.07 -17.29 4.65
CA PRO A 93 0.17 -18.08 5.87
C PRO A 93 0.83 -19.44 5.69
N ILE A 94 0.59 -20.15 4.57
CA ILE A 94 1.22 -21.43 4.32
C ILE A 94 2.74 -21.27 4.21
N TRP A 95 3.20 -20.37 3.31
CA TRP A 95 4.63 -20.18 3.08
C TRP A 95 5.35 -19.58 4.29
N GLU A 96 4.74 -18.62 4.94
CA GLU A 96 5.32 -17.94 6.10
C GLU A 96 5.42 -18.87 7.31
N GLU A 97 4.39 -19.70 7.56
CA GLU A 97 4.45 -20.68 8.66
C GLU A 97 5.44 -21.81 8.36
N LEU A 98 5.59 -22.23 7.11
CA LEU A 98 6.65 -23.17 6.72
C LEU A 98 8.04 -22.57 6.93
N ALA A 99 8.24 -21.29 6.60
CA ALA A 99 9.54 -20.65 6.74
C ALA A 99 9.90 -20.35 8.21
N PHE A 100 8.97 -19.80 8.99
CA PHE A 100 9.27 -19.23 10.31
C PHE A 100 8.78 -20.11 11.48
N ARG A 101 7.81 -21.00 11.31
CA ARG A 101 7.22 -21.80 12.40
C ARG A 101 7.53 -23.29 12.29
N LEU A 102 7.70 -23.82 11.09
CA LEU A 102 8.14 -25.23 10.95
C LEU A 102 9.44 -25.47 11.74
N PRO A 103 10.48 -24.60 11.66
CA PRO A 103 11.74 -24.79 12.36
C PRO A 103 11.65 -24.64 13.89
N LEU A 104 10.54 -24.13 14.46
CA LEU A 104 10.39 -23.96 15.92
C LEU A 104 10.27 -25.29 16.68
N ARG A 105 10.21 -26.42 16.02
CA ARG A 105 10.29 -27.74 16.66
C ARG A 105 11.51 -28.45 16.15
N TYR A 106 12.40 -28.93 17.04
CA TYR A 106 13.62 -29.60 16.67
C TYR A 106 13.42 -30.72 15.68
N LYS A 107 12.38 -31.54 15.89
CA LYS A 107 12.02 -32.64 14.98
C LYS A 107 11.81 -32.22 13.52
N TYR A 108 11.40 -30.97 13.26
CA TYR A 108 11.11 -30.43 11.93
C TYR A 108 12.09 -29.32 11.53
N ASN A 109 13.14 -29.11 12.31
CA ASN A 109 14.19 -28.15 11.98
C ASN A 109 15.25 -28.81 11.09
N TYR A 110 14.87 -29.00 9.83
CA TYR A 110 15.71 -29.68 8.84
C TYR A 110 17.06 -28.97 8.64
N LEU A 111 17.14 -27.65 8.82
CA LEU A 111 18.41 -26.92 8.73
C LEU A 111 19.36 -27.33 9.86
N MET A 112 18.88 -27.38 11.10
CA MET A 112 19.72 -27.82 12.25
C MET A 112 20.10 -29.28 12.12
N GLN A 113 19.21 -30.13 11.62
CA GLN A 113 19.50 -31.53 11.37
C GLN A 113 20.54 -31.72 10.26
N LEU A 114 20.42 -30.94 9.16
CA LEU A 114 21.41 -30.94 8.08
C LEU A 114 22.79 -30.48 8.60
N LEU A 115 22.85 -29.41 9.38
CA LEU A 115 24.09 -28.93 9.99
C LEU A 115 24.67 -29.98 10.92
N ALA A 116 23.85 -30.63 11.75
CA ALA A 116 24.26 -31.74 12.60
C ALA A 116 24.88 -32.90 11.79
N TYR A 117 24.21 -33.26 10.68
CA TYR A 117 24.69 -34.30 9.76
C TYR A 117 26.00 -33.89 9.09
N LEU A 118 26.14 -32.71 8.57
CA LEU A 118 27.39 -32.23 7.93
C LEU A 118 28.57 -32.22 8.90
N ILE A 119 28.36 -31.82 10.16
CA ILE A 119 29.39 -31.84 11.18
C ILE A 119 29.77 -33.29 11.52
N SER A 120 28.84 -34.22 11.57
CA SER A 120 29.14 -35.63 11.81
C SER A 120 30.02 -36.26 10.72
N LEU A 121 29.95 -35.77 9.49
CA LEU A 121 30.81 -36.22 8.39
C LEU A 121 32.31 -35.86 8.61
N THR A 122 32.61 -34.92 9.51
CA THR A 122 34.02 -34.63 9.88
C THR A 122 34.69 -35.73 10.68
N GLY A 123 33.93 -36.73 11.12
CA GLY A 123 34.48 -37.87 11.90
C GLY A 123 34.79 -37.55 13.36
N PHE A 124 34.66 -36.29 13.81
CA PHE A 124 34.96 -35.89 15.19
C PHE A 124 33.92 -36.38 16.21
N VAL A 125 32.69 -36.68 15.78
CA VAL A 125 31.59 -37.10 16.68
C VAL A 125 30.70 -38.12 15.96
N GLN A 126 30.29 -39.20 16.69
CA GLN A 126 29.32 -40.17 16.18
C GLN A 126 27.96 -39.48 16.03
N ILE A 127 27.22 -39.81 14.94
CA ILE A 127 25.94 -39.18 14.55
C ILE A 127 24.92 -39.23 15.70
N GLU A 128 24.76 -40.34 16.38
CA GLU A 128 23.80 -40.53 17.48
C GLU A 128 24.09 -39.60 18.65
N ASN A 129 25.34 -39.56 19.12
CA ASN A 129 25.77 -38.66 20.22
C ASN A 129 25.65 -37.19 19.84
N TRP A 130 25.89 -36.86 18.57
CA TRP A 130 25.80 -35.50 18.07
C TRP A 130 24.35 -35.00 18.03
N ASN A 131 23.41 -35.83 17.59
CA ASN A 131 22.01 -35.46 17.54
C ASN A 131 21.43 -35.13 18.93
N GLU A 132 21.77 -35.93 19.95
CA GLU A 132 21.42 -35.64 21.35
C GLU A 132 22.03 -34.33 21.84
N THR A 133 23.32 -34.08 21.52
CA THR A 133 24.01 -32.84 21.89
C THR A 133 23.37 -31.63 21.28
N VAL A 134 23.01 -31.67 19.98
CA VAL A 134 22.35 -30.58 19.29
C VAL A 134 20.93 -30.39 19.83
N GLN A 135 20.21 -31.45 20.17
CA GLN A 135 18.89 -31.34 20.79
C GLN A 135 18.95 -30.72 22.18
N LYS A 136 19.95 -31.08 23.01
CA LYS A 136 20.17 -30.43 24.32
C LYS A 136 20.53 -28.96 24.16
N TYR A 137 21.37 -28.62 23.17
CA TYR A 137 21.68 -27.22 22.84
C TYR A 137 20.43 -26.45 22.37
N TRP A 138 19.61 -27.04 21.51
CA TRP A 138 18.34 -26.49 21.08
C TRP A 138 17.43 -26.17 22.27
N GLN A 139 17.20 -27.13 23.16
CA GLN A 139 16.35 -26.95 24.34
C GLN A 139 16.87 -25.82 25.23
N LYS A 140 18.20 -25.79 25.50
CA LYS A 140 18.86 -24.77 26.32
C LYS A 140 18.72 -23.38 25.73
N HIS A 141 18.73 -23.24 24.40
CA HIS A 141 18.72 -21.95 23.71
C HIS A 141 17.41 -21.67 22.96
N PHE A 142 16.37 -22.48 23.18
CA PHE A 142 15.10 -22.39 22.47
C PHE A 142 14.51 -20.99 22.48
N ALA A 143 14.54 -20.28 23.61
CA ALA A 143 14.05 -18.91 23.71
C ALA A 143 14.73 -17.95 22.71
N LYS A 144 16.05 -18.11 22.48
CA LYS A 144 16.78 -17.29 21.50
C LYS A 144 16.29 -17.58 20.07
N PHE A 145 16.14 -18.84 19.71
CA PHE A 145 15.63 -19.24 18.39
C PHE A 145 14.19 -18.78 18.17
N PHE A 146 13.35 -18.89 19.20
CA PHE A 146 11.97 -18.43 19.17
C PHE A 146 11.88 -16.93 18.84
N TYR A 147 12.61 -16.09 19.59
CA TYR A 147 12.58 -14.65 19.36
C TYR A 147 13.31 -14.25 18.08
N LEU A 148 14.39 -14.91 17.70
CA LEU A 148 15.08 -14.66 16.44
C LEU A 148 14.14 -14.86 15.24
N LEU A 149 13.38 -15.95 15.21
CA LEU A 149 12.42 -16.23 14.13
C LEU A 149 11.23 -15.28 14.17
N ALA A 150 10.77 -14.86 15.36
CA ALA A 150 9.73 -13.85 15.50
C ALA A 150 10.19 -12.48 14.98
N ILE A 151 11.41 -12.07 15.30
CA ILE A 151 12.03 -10.84 14.82
C ILE A 151 12.20 -10.88 13.30
N ALA A 152 12.77 -11.98 12.77
CA ALA A 152 12.97 -12.14 11.33
C ALA A 152 11.64 -12.06 10.56
N PHE A 153 10.57 -12.68 11.08
CA PHE A 153 9.22 -12.55 10.53
C PHE A 153 8.73 -11.10 10.49
N GLY A 154 8.90 -10.35 11.59
CA GLY A 154 8.50 -8.95 11.64
C GLY A 154 9.28 -8.10 10.62
N PHE A 155 10.60 -8.31 10.52
CA PHE A 155 11.44 -7.54 9.60
C PHE A 155 11.12 -7.77 8.12
N VAL A 156 10.77 -9.00 7.72
CA VAL A 156 10.35 -9.27 6.34
C VAL A 156 9.12 -8.43 5.96
N HIS A 157 8.25 -8.09 6.92
CA HIS A 157 7.07 -7.26 6.67
C HIS A 157 7.37 -5.77 6.39
N MET A 158 8.64 -5.31 6.51
CA MET A 158 9.02 -3.99 6.01
C MET A 158 8.80 -3.84 4.51
N TYR A 159 8.90 -4.92 3.75
CA TYR A 159 8.62 -4.92 2.32
C TYR A 159 7.14 -4.67 1.98
N ASN A 160 6.26 -4.65 2.97
CA ASN A 160 4.88 -4.22 2.79
C ASN A 160 4.72 -2.69 2.65
N PHE A 161 5.79 -1.92 2.84
CA PHE A 161 5.78 -0.47 2.67
C PHE A 161 6.53 -0.08 1.39
N VAL A 162 5.93 0.78 0.56
CA VAL A 162 6.46 1.14 -0.76
C VAL A 162 7.85 1.79 -0.65
N ASP A 163 8.02 2.75 0.25
CA ASP A 163 9.27 3.48 0.43
C ASP A 163 10.09 2.97 1.63
N HIS A 164 10.15 1.65 1.80
CA HIS A 164 10.74 1.01 2.99
C HIS A 164 12.17 1.46 3.32
N LYS A 165 12.98 1.84 2.32
CA LYS A 165 14.37 2.30 2.54
C LYS A 165 14.46 3.57 3.39
N GLN A 166 13.50 4.47 3.26
CA GLN A 166 13.44 5.71 4.05
C GLN A 166 12.89 5.48 5.45
N LEU A 167 12.27 4.31 5.69
CA LEU A 167 11.55 3.99 6.92
C LEU A 167 12.36 3.15 7.91
N TRP A 168 13.65 2.87 7.63
CA TRP A 168 14.49 2.01 8.49
C TRP A 168 14.59 2.51 9.93
N ALA A 169 14.63 3.84 10.15
CA ALA A 169 14.64 4.42 11.48
C ALA A 169 13.36 4.10 12.29
N TRP A 170 12.25 3.83 11.61
CA TRP A 170 10.94 3.54 12.19
C TRP A 170 10.58 2.05 12.16
N ILE A 171 11.52 1.18 11.78
CA ILE A 171 11.24 -0.24 11.52
C ILE A 171 10.51 -0.92 12.67
N ILE A 172 10.95 -0.75 13.91
CA ILE A 172 10.33 -1.38 15.08
C ILE A 172 8.89 -0.90 15.23
N VAL A 173 8.65 0.41 15.02
CA VAL A 173 7.32 0.99 15.09
C VAL A 173 6.42 0.43 13.99
N LEU A 174 6.92 0.30 12.78
CA LEU A 174 6.13 -0.16 11.64
C LEU A 174 5.79 -1.65 11.70
N VAL A 175 6.73 -2.49 12.16
CA VAL A 175 6.56 -3.95 12.18
C VAL A 175 6.11 -4.51 13.54
N PHE A 176 5.84 -3.67 14.52
CA PHE A 176 5.44 -4.13 15.86
C PHE A 176 4.22 -5.06 15.85
N PRO A 177 3.12 -4.77 15.12
CA PRO A 177 2.00 -5.70 15.04
C PRO A 177 2.41 -7.09 14.56
N GLN A 178 3.29 -7.15 13.55
CA GLN A 178 3.80 -8.41 13.01
C GLN A 178 4.70 -9.14 13.99
N LEU A 179 5.55 -8.39 14.73
CA LEU A 179 6.35 -8.96 15.82
C LEU A 179 5.46 -9.56 16.91
N PHE A 180 4.42 -8.84 17.30
CA PHE A 180 3.49 -9.31 18.32
C PHE A 180 2.72 -10.56 17.85
N ILE A 181 2.15 -10.54 16.65
CA ILE A 181 1.46 -11.71 16.06
C ILE A 181 2.43 -12.89 15.87
N ALA A 182 3.69 -12.63 15.51
CA ALA A 182 4.71 -13.68 15.41
C ALA A 182 4.89 -14.47 16.70
N THR A 183 4.79 -13.79 17.86
CA THR A 183 4.87 -14.49 19.16
C THR A 183 3.64 -15.36 19.43
N ILE A 184 2.45 -14.92 19.05
CA ILE A 184 1.21 -15.71 19.18
C ILE A 184 1.27 -16.94 18.28
N LEU A 185 1.66 -16.76 17.02
CA LEU A 185 1.81 -17.84 16.04
C LEU A 185 2.84 -18.88 16.52
N GLY A 186 3.98 -18.40 17.02
CA GLY A 186 5.02 -19.25 17.58
C GLY A 186 4.53 -20.04 18.81
N TYR A 187 3.79 -19.42 19.70
CA TYR A 187 3.16 -20.09 20.84
C TYR A 187 2.19 -21.19 20.40
N ILE A 188 1.28 -20.89 19.46
CA ILE A 188 0.32 -21.87 18.91
C ILE A 188 1.05 -23.02 18.23
N ARG A 189 2.09 -22.72 17.45
CA ARG A 189 2.93 -23.73 16.78
C ARG A 189 3.56 -24.71 17.75
N VAL A 190 4.12 -24.18 18.82
CA VAL A 190 4.87 -24.98 19.81
C VAL A 190 3.90 -25.80 20.68
N ARG A 191 2.84 -25.16 21.17
CA ARG A 191 1.87 -25.82 22.08
C ARG A 191 0.94 -26.79 21.36
N PHE A 192 0.55 -26.49 20.14
CA PHE A 192 -0.41 -27.33 19.42
C PHE A 192 0.23 -27.99 18.17
N SER A 193 0.23 -27.31 17.02
CA SER A 193 0.84 -27.83 15.79
C SER A 193 0.92 -26.73 14.72
N LEU A 194 1.62 -27.02 13.61
CA LEU A 194 1.73 -26.14 12.46
C LEU A 194 0.37 -25.81 11.80
N PRO A 195 -0.54 -26.79 11.55
CA PRO A 195 -1.86 -26.46 11.02
C PRO A 195 -2.66 -25.48 11.88
N TRP A 196 -2.58 -25.56 13.20
CA TRP A 196 -3.25 -24.61 14.09
C TRP A 196 -2.67 -23.19 13.99
N SER A 197 -1.36 -23.07 13.82
CA SER A 197 -0.71 -21.78 13.57
C SER A 197 -1.12 -21.23 12.21
N MET A 198 -1.10 -22.04 11.15
CA MET A 198 -1.61 -21.67 9.81
C MET A 198 -3.07 -21.21 9.86
N THR A 199 -3.93 -21.94 10.59
CA THR A 199 -5.35 -21.59 10.75
C THR A 199 -5.52 -20.24 11.44
N TYR A 200 -4.78 -20.00 12.52
CA TYR A 200 -4.83 -18.71 13.21
C TYR A 200 -4.34 -17.58 12.30
N HIS A 201 -3.24 -17.80 11.60
CA HIS A 201 -2.65 -16.81 10.69
C HIS A 201 -3.62 -16.47 9.53
N ALA A 202 -4.17 -17.50 8.88
CA ALA A 202 -5.16 -17.30 7.83
C ALA A 202 -6.42 -16.58 8.36
N PHE A 203 -6.89 -16.92 9.57
CA PHE A 203 -8.02 -16.24 10.20
C PHE A 203 -7.69 -14.77 10.50
N HIS A 204 -6.49 -14.49 11.01
CA HIS A 204 -6.02 -13.12 11.25
C HIS A 204 -5.98 -12.32 9.94
N ASN A 205 -5.35 -12.85 8.89
CA ASN A 205 -5.30 -12.20 7.58
C ASN A 205 -6.70 -12.00 7.00
N PHE A 206 -7.59 -13.00 7.13
CA PHE A 206 -8.99 -12.88 6.72
C PHE A 206 -9.66 -11.68 7.38
N MET A 207 -9.55 -11.54 8.70
CA MET A 207 -10.20 -10.46 9.43
C MET A 207 -9.66 -9.08 9.01
N PHE A 208 -8.34 -8.93 8.83
CA PHE A 208 -7.73 -7.64 8.52
C PHE A 208 -7.74 -7.27 7.02
N LEU A 209 -7.94 -8.22 6.11
CA LEU A 209 -8.07 -7.95 4.68
C LEU A 209 -9.53 -7.93 4.22
N ILE A 210 -10.34 -8.86 4.67
CA ILE A 210 -11.70 -9.03 4.13
C ILE A 210 -12.67 -8.00 4.71
N PHE A 211 -12.56 -7.62 5.99
CA PHE A 211 -13.42 -6.56 6.53
C PHE A 211 -13.23 -5.22 5.80
N PRO A 212 -12.01 -4.71 5.61
CA PRO A 212 -11.80 -3.52 4.80
C PRO A 212 -12.27 -3.70 3.35
N PHE A 213 -12.05 -4.88 2.74
CA PHE A 213 -12.54 -5.20 1.39
C PHE A 213 -14.07 -5.09 1.30
N LEU A 214 -14.81 -5.70 2.22
CA LEU A 214 -16.26 -5.63 2.24
C LEU A 214 -16.77 -4.20 2.45
N SER A 215 -16.10 -3.45 3.33
CA SER A 215 -16.42 -2.03 3.54
C SER A 215 -16.22 -1.21 2.27
N PHE A 216 -15.09 -1.40 1.59
CA PHE A 216 -14.81 -0.76 0.32
C PHE A 216 -15.80 -1.18 -0.77
N TYR A 217 -16.08 -2.48 -0.89
CA TYR A 217 -17.04 -3.01 -1.87
C TYR A 217 -18.43 -2.41 -1.70
N SER A 218 -18.88 -2.22 -0.46
CA SER A 218 -20.18 -1.58 -0.18
C SER A 218 -20.17 -0.08 -0.49
N MET A 219 -19.04 0.61 -0.36
CA MET A 219 -18.91 2.03 -0.71
C MET A 219 -18.89 2.25 -2.21
N ALA A 220 -18.23 1.38 -2.97
CA ALA A 220 -18.06 1.56 -4.41
C ALA A 220 -19.28 1.16 -5.23
N ASN A 221 -20.28 0.49 -4.65
CA ASN A 221 -21.59 0.26 -5.29
C ASN A 221 -22.57 1.35 -4.87
N TYR A 222 -22.49 2.50 -5.52
CA TYR A 222 -23.32 3.66 -5.20
C TYR A 222 -24.17 4.08 -6.40
N GLN A 223 -25.46 4.34 -6.16
CA GLN A 223 -26.37 4.83 -7.17
C GLN A 223 -27.17 6.03 -6.65
N PHE A 224 -27.30 7.03 -7.50
CA PHE A 224 -28.11 8.20 -7.24
C PHE A 224 -28.86 8.59 -8.51
N LYS A 225 -30.14 8.88 -8.39
CA LYS A 225 -30.99 9.33 -9.51
C LYS A 225 -31.97 10.38 -9.02
N ASN A 226 -32.08 11.47 -9.76
CA ASN A 226 -33.10 12.49 -9.60
C ASN A 226 -33.68 12.92 -10.98
N LYS A 227 -34.43 14.03 -11.05
CA LYS A 227 -34.98 14.53 -12.30
C LYS A 227 -33.92 15.07 -13.27
N ASP A 228 -32.79 15.56 -12.74
CA ASP A 228 -31.78 16.27 -13.52
C ASP A 228 -30.69 15.32 -14.02
N TYR A 229 -30.33 14.29 -13.24
CA TYR A 229 -29.26 13.36 -13.61
C TYR A 229 -29.34 12.00 -12.91
N SER A 230 -28.65 11.03 -13.48
CA SER A 230 -28.37 9.74 -12.85
C SER A 230 -26.86 9.54 -12.71
N PHE A 231 -26.47 8.95 -11.59
CA PHE A 231 -25.09 8.57 -11.31
C PHE A 231 -25.07 7.13 -10.79
N LYS A 232 -24.23 6.30 -11.39
CA LYS A 232 -23.98 4.92 -10.96
C LYS A 232 -22.48 4.71 -10.89
N MET A 233 -22.02 4.16 -9.78
CA MET A 233 -20.64 3.74 -9.58
C MET A 233 -20.63 2.30 -9.11
N GLU A 234 -19.72 1.50 -9.68
CA GLU A 234 -19.49 0.10 -9.34
C GLU A 234 -17.99 -0.15 -9.23
N ASN A 235 -17.60 -1.20 -8.51
CA ASN A 235 -16.20 -1.63 -8.46
C ASN A 235 -15.69 -2.02 -9.84
N GLY A 236 -14.48 -1.57 -10.15
CA GLY A 236 -13.65 -2.09 -11.21
C GLY A 236 -12.70 -3.20 -10.70
N ILE A 237 -11.98 -3.84 -11.63
CA ILE A 237 -11.00 -4.88 -11.33
C ILE A 237 -9.77 -4.66 -12.20
N GLU A 238 -8.57 -4.57 -11.61
CA GLU A 238 -7.31 -4.30 -12.33
C GLU A 238 -7.04 -5.26 -13.50
N ASP A 239 -7.48 -6.51 -13.41
CA ASP A 239 -7.23 -7.55 -14.42
C ASP A 239 -8.04 -7.40 -15.73
N LYS A 240 -8.94 -6.45 -15.82
CA LYS A 240 -9.64 -6.20 -17.08
C LYS A 240 -8.73 -5.42 -18.03
N VAL A 241 -8.46 -6.02 -19.18
CA VAL A 241 -7.59 -5.46 -20.23
C VAL A 241 -8.16 -4.18 -20.88
N TYR A 242 -9.45 -3.88 -20.67
CA TYR A 242 -10.10 -2.77 -21.30
C TYR A 242 -10.44 -1.65 -20.32
N THR A 243 -9.90 -0.47 -20.60
CA THR A 243 -10.24 0.78 -19.92
C THR A 243 -10.79 1.77 -20.95
N ALA A 244 -11.89 2.44 -20.63
CA ALA A 244 -12.46 3.47 -21.49
C ALA A 244 -12.94 4.67 -20.65
N SER A 245 -12.76 5.86 -21.18
CA SER A 245 -13.32 7.08 -20.57
C SER A 245 -13.97 7.94 -21.62
N GLU A 246 -15.13 8.49 -21.28
CA GLU A 246 -15.87 9.45 -22.09
C GLU A 246 -16.37 10.60 -21.22
N VAL A 247 -16.09 11.83 -21.61
CA VAL A 247 -16.59 13.04 -20.93
C VAL A 247 -17.19 13.96 -21.97
N THR A 248 -18.52 13.98 -22.02
CA THR A 248 -19.30 14.81 -22.95
C THR A 248 -20.15 15.84 -22.23
N LEU A 249 -20.94 16.60 -22.98
CA LEU A 249 -21.88 17.61 -22.46
C LEU A 249 -23.07 16.99 -21.71
N THR A 250 -23.34 15.72 -21.91
CA THR A 250 -24.47 15.00 -21.29
C THR A 250 -24.06 13.75 -20.52
N ARG A 251 -22.83 13.27 -20.67
CA ARG A 251 -22.38 11.99 -20.11
C ARG A 251 -20.97 12.06 -19.57
N VAL A 252 -20.72 11.35 -18.48
CA VAL A 252 -19.38 11.03 -17.98
C VAL A 252 -19.35 9.53 -17.73
N GLU A 253 -18.48 8.82 -18.43
CA GLU A 253 -18.32 7.38 -18.29
C GLU A 253 -16.87 7.01 -18.08
N PHE A 254 -16.63 6.14 -17.12
CA PHE A 254 -15.34 5.50 -16.88
C PHE A 254 -15.59 4.00 -16.74
N SER A 255 -14.92 3.21 -17.55
CA SER A 255 -14.99 1.75 -17.50
C SER A 255 -13.65 1.22 -17.00
N ASN A 256 -13.66 0.62 -15.81
CA ASN A 256 -12.49 0.02 -15.18
C ASN A 256 -11.29 0.97 -15.05
N TYR A 257 -11.54 2.19 -14.61
CA TYR A 257 -10.55 3.23 -14.44
C TYR A 257 -10.04 3.26 -13.00
N LYS A 258 -8.73 3.53 -12.82
CA LYS A 258 -8.16 3.80 -11.50
C LYS A 258 -8.76 5.09 -10.95
N LEU A 259 -9.18 5.10 -9.69
CA LEU A 259 -9.86 6.26 -9.12
C LEU A 259 -8.97 7.52 -9.12
N ALA A 260 -7.65 7.36 -8.94
CA ALA A 260 -6.71 8.48 -9.08
C ALA A 260 -6.82 9.16 -10.44
N ASP A 261 -6.91 8.40 -11.53
CA ASP A 261 -7.02 8.92 -12.91
C ASP A 261 -8.40 9.53 -13.16
N VAL A 262 -9.45 8.93 -12.58
CA VAL A 262 -10.79 9.53 -12.60
C VAL A 262 -10.80 10.89 -11.91
N LEU A 263 -10.19 10.98 -10.73
CA LEU A 263 -10.07 12.23 -9.97
C LEU A 263 -9.25 13.29 -10.72
N GLU A 264 -8.17 12.87 -11.39
CA GLU A 264 -7.39 13.76 -12.26
C GLU A 264 -8.28 14.40 -13.34
N ILE A 265 -9.06 13.59 -14.06
CA ILE A 265 -9.96 14.06 -15.11
C ILE A 265 -11.09 14.90 -14.53
N VAL A 266 -11.72 14.47 -13.46
CA VAL A 266 -12.89 15.13 -12.85
C VAL A 266 -12.51 16.46 -12.20
N LEU A 267 -11.39 16.49 -11.48
CA LEU A 267 -10.89 17.68 -10.79
C LEU A 267 -10.05 18.60 -11.70
N GLY A 268 -9.61 18.08 -12.85
CA GLY A 268 -8.74 18.80 -13.79
C GLY A 268 -7.36 19.11 -13.23
N LYS A 269 -6.85 18.22 -12.38
CA LYS A 269 -5.51 18.33 -11.75
C LYS A 269 -4.77 17.01 -11.84
N PRO A 270 -3.46 17.02 -12.18
CA PRO A 270 -2.63 15.82 -12.17
C PRO A 270 -2.67 15.09 -10.83
N SER A 271 -2.57 13.77 -10.86
CA SER A 271 -2.68 12.89 -9.67
C SER A 271 -1.66 13.22 -8.58
N LYS A 272 -0.48 13.77 -8.93
CA LYS A 272 0.53 14.24 -7.97
C LYS A 272 0.06 15.37 -7.04
N TYR A 273 -1.02 16.08 -7.39
CA TYR A 273 -1.67 17.09 -6.54
C TYR A 273 -2.74 16.49 -5.61
N LEU A 274 -3.02 15.21 -5.74
CA LEU A 274 -3.88 14.49 -4.83
C LEU A 274 -3.02 13.97 -3.67
N LEU A 275 -3.33 14.35 -2.45
CA LEU A 275 -2.64 13.80 -1.29
C LEU A 275 -2.98 12.31 -1.18
N ARG A 276 -1.95 11.49 -0.93
CA ARG A 276 -2.04 10.04 -0.96
C ARG A 276 -3.14 9.54 -0.02
N ASN A 277 -4.07 8.77 -0.60
CA ASN A 277 -5.08 8.02 0.13
C ASN A 277 -5.21 6.64 -0.53
N ASN A 278 -5.39 5.59 0.25
CA ASN A 278 -5.53 4.22 -0.26
C ASN A 278 -6.71 4.08 -1.24
N ILE A 279 -7.74 4.91 -1.13
CA ILE A 279 -8.89 4.93 -2.05
C ILE A 279 -8.46 5.25 -3.49
N ASN A 280 -7.39 6.01 -3.70
CA ASN A 280 -6.90 6.39 -5.02
C ASN A 280 -6.46 5.18 -5.86
N GLU A 281 -6.11 4.07 -5.21
CA GLU A 281 -5.70 2.82 -5.87
C GLU A 281 -6.89 1.96 -6.34
N ALA A 282 -8.14 2.33 -5.98
CA ALA A 282 -9.33 1.61 -6.36
C ALA A 282 -9.60 1.72 -7.86
N TYR A 283 -10.10 0.65 -8.46
CA TYR A 283 -10.66 0.65 -9.81
C TYR A 283 -12.18 0.77 -9.75
N VAL A 284 -12.73 1.64 -10.59
CA VAL A 284 -14.16 1.95 -10.61
C VAL A 284 -14.74 1.98 -12.02
N ASN A 285 -16.01 1.64 -12.10
CA ASN A 285 -16.85 1.89 -13.25
C ASN A 285 -17.83 3.02 -12.87
N ILE A 286 -17.88 4.09 -13.63
CA ILE A 286 -18.75 5.23 -13.40
C ILE A 286 -19.61 5.45 -14.64
N ASN A 287 -20.90 5.59 -14.44
CA ASN A 287 -21.84 6.01 -15.47
C ASN A 287 -22.68 7.18 -14.93
N PHE A 288 -22.42 8.36 -15.45
CA PHE A 288 -23.18 9.58 -15.16
C PHE A 288 -23.87 10.06 -16.43
N ILE A 289 -25.18 10.31 -16.33
CA ILE A 289 -25.98 10.85 -17.41
C ILE A 289 -26.68 12.09 -16.87
N ASN A 290 -26.47 13.23 -17.53
CA ASN A 290 -27.19 14.47 -17.28
C ASN A 290 -28.36 14.59 -18.26
N ASN A 291 -29.55 14.77 -17.74
CA ASN A 291 -30.76 14.92 -18.55
C ASN A 291 -30.83 16.28 -19.32
N HIS A 292 -29.99 17.23 -18.92
CA HIS A 292 -29.86 18.55 -19.52
C HIS A 292 -28.52 18.69 -20.23
N LYS A 293 -28.53 19.05 -21.51
CA LYS A 293 -27.31 19.33 -22.27
C LYS A 293 -26.61 20.57 -21.71
N GLN A 294 -25.37 20.43 -21.27
CA GLN A 294 -24.55 21.51 -20.73
C GLN A 294 -23.82 22.27 -21.85
N THR A 295 -23.45 23.52 -21.59
CA THR A 295 -22.62 24.34 -22.50
C THR A 295 -21.14 23.99 -22.43
N SER A 296 -20.70 23.31 -21.34
CA SER A 296 -19.35 22.81 -21.14
C SER A 296 -19.35 21.54 -20.30
N THR A 297 -18.23 20.83 -20.25
CA THR A 297 -18.11 19.62 -19.42
C THR A 297 -17.87 19.90 -17.93
N LYS A 298 -17.58 21.16 -17.52
CA LYS A 298 -17.29 21.54 -16.13
C LYS A 298 -18.43 21.23 -15.15
N PRO A 299 -19.72 21.56 -15.44
CA PRO A 299 -20.81 21.23 -14.51
C PRO A 299 -20.95 19.72 -14.27
N ASN A 300 -20.83 18.90 -15.32
CA ASN A 300 -20.91 17.45 -15.20
C ASN A 300 -19.77 16.90 -14.31
N ARG A 301 -18.54 17.38 -14.50
CA ARG A 301 -17.40 17.02 -13.66
C ARG A 301 -17.60 17.41 -12.20
N ALA A 302 -18.16 18.59 -11.93
CA ALA A 302 -18.45 19.06 -10.58
C ALA A 302 -19.49 18.16 -9.88
N ILE A 303 -20.57 17.77 -10.58
CA ILE A 303 -21.58 16.85 -10.05
C ILE A 303 -20.94 15.47 -9.78
N VAL A 304 -20.17 14.93 -10.72
CA VAL A 304 -19.47 13.64 -10.52
C VAL A 304 -18.53 13.71 -9.32
N SER A 305 -17.78 14.80 -9.15
CA SER A 305 -16.92 15.03 -7.98
C SER A 305 -17.73 15.01 -6.67
N GLU A 306 -18.89 15.65 -6.63
CA GLU A 306 -19.77 15.63 -5.45
C GLU A 306 -20.31 14.23 -5.16
N GLN A 307 -20.75 13.49 -6.19
CA GLN A 307 -21.26 12.14 -6.03
C GLN A 307 -20.16 11.16 -5.57
N LEU A 308 -18.92 11.33 -6.03
CA LEU A 308 -17.77 10.56 -5.55
C LEU A 308 -17.52 10.82 -4.06
N GLN A 309 -17.59 12.07 -3.60
CA GLN A 309 -17.44 12.38 -2.16
C GLN A 309 -18.54 11.71 -1.34
N LYS A 310 -19.79 11.68 -1.81
CA LYS A 310 -20.89 11.00 -1.14
C LYS A 310 -20.70 9.48 -1.14
N ALA A 311 -20.32 8.89 -2.27
CA ALA A 311 -20.13 7.46 -2.45
C ALA A 311 -19.03 6.92 -1.50
N PHE A 312 -17.89 7.60 -1.44
CA PHE A 312 -16.76 7.21 -0.60
C PHE A 312 -16.84 7.78 0.83
N LYS A 313 -17.87 8.60 1.13
CA LYS A 313 -18.01 9.28 2.45
C LYS A 313 -16.80 10.12 2.82
N VAL A 314 -16.17 10.75 1.85
CA VAL A 314 -14.99 11.60 1.98
C VAL A 314 -15.30 13.04 1.61
N LYS A 315 -14.40 13.95 2.00
CA LYS A 315 -14.45 15.36 1.58
C LYS A 315 -13.16 15.72 0.87
N PHE A 316 -13.28 16.40 -0.26
CA PHE A 316 -12.13 16.95 -0.98
C PHE A 316 -11.82 18.34 -0.43
N LYS A 317 -10.74 18.48 0.31
CA LYS A 317 -10.30 19.74 0.91
C LYS A 317 -9.11 20.28 0.13
N LYS A 318 -9.16 21.56 -0.22
CA LYS A 318 -8.01 22.28 -0.79
C LYS A 318 -7.01 22.59 0.32
N GLN A 319 -5.75 22.28 0.09
CA GLN A 319 -4.64 22.58 0.98
C GLN A 319 -3.52 23.24 0.19
N LEU A 320 -3.04 24.39 0.67
CA LEU A 320 -1.87 25.05 0.10
C LEU A 320 -0.60 24.45 0.72
N ILE A 321 0.30 23.96 -0.12
CA ILE A 321 1.57 23.36 0.30
C ILE A 321 2.69 24.03 -0.47
N LYS A 322 3.72 24.49 0.26
CA LYS A 322 4.94 25.01 -0.36
C LYS A 322 5.72 23.89 -1.00
N LYS A 323 6.01 24.03 -2.28
CA LYS A 323 6.80 23.09 -3.07
C LYS A 323 7.83 23.83 -3.92
N GLU A 324 8.95 23.16 -4.19
CA GLU A 324 9.88 23.59 -5.22
C GLU A 324 9.22 23.39 -6.58
N VAL A 325 9.14 24.42 -7.36
CA VAL A 325 8.55 24.43 -8.70
C VAL A 325 9.60 24.83 -9.73
N LEU A 326 9.39 24.39 -10.96
CA LEU A 326 10.19 24.75 -12.11
C LEU A 326 9.41 25.75 -12.96
N GLU A 327 9.93 26.96 -13.08
CA GLU A 327 9.38 27.99 -13.95
C GLU A 327 10.16 28.05 -15.25
N LEU A 328 9.45 27.89 -16.36
CA LEU A 328 10.02 28.02 -17.70
C LEU A 328 10.22 29.50 -18.02
N TYR A 329 11.41 29.87 -18.49
CA TYR A 329 11.73 31.23 -18.89
C TYR A 329 12.68 31.29 -20.10
N ILE A 330 12.73 32.45 -20.77
CA ILE A 330 13.63 32.71 -21.90
C ILE A 330 14.99 33.11 -21.33
N ALA A 331 15.99 32.25 -21.45
CA ALA A 331 17.35 32.52 -21.01
C ALA A 331 18.17 33.20 -22.12
N ASP A 332 17.93 32.86 -23.40
CA ASP A 332 18.58 33.45 -24.56
C ASP A 332 17.54 33.96 -25.55
N SER A 333 17.31 35.29 -25.50
CA SER A 333 16.31 35.95 -26.34
C SER A 333 16.64 35.93 -27.82
N LEU A 334 17.93 35.87 -28.22
CA LEU A 334 18.33 35.82 -29.61
C LEU A 334 18.05 34.44 -30.19
N LYS A 335 18.44 33.38 -29.50
CA LYS A 335 18.10 32.00 -29.90
C LYS A 335 16.59 31.81 -29.96
N TYR A 336 15.87 32.28 -28.95
CA TYR A 336 14.42 32.16 -28.89
C TYR A 336 13.74 32.82 -30.11
N LYS A 337 14.07 34.08 -30.41
CA LYS A 337 13.55 34.79 -31.58
C LYS A 337 13.88 34.08 -32.89
N LYS A 338 15.10 33.58 -33.04
CA LYS A 338 15.53 32.83 -34.24
C LYS A 338 14.74 31.54 -34.39
N ALA A 339 14.54 30.79 -33.30
CA ALA A 339 13.77 29.55 -33.30
C ALA A 339 12.31 29.79 -33.69
N ILE A 340 11.66 30.83 -33.15
CA ILE A 340 10.28 31.18 -33.50
C ILE A 340 10.14 31.61 -34.94
N SER A 341 11.09 32.43 -35.48
CA SER A 341 11.04 32.88 -36.85
C SER A 341 11.24 31.76 -37.88
N ALA A 342 11.82 30.65 -37.48
CA ALA A 342 12.05 29.48 -38.33
C ALA A 342 10.84 28.51 -38.38
N LEU A 343 9.83 28.70 -37.51
CA LEU A 343 8.66 27.83 -37.45
C LEU A 343 7.62 28.21 -38.50
N SER A 344 7.05 27.24 -39.15
CA SER A 344 6.04 27.45 -40.18
C SER A 344 4.66 27.81 -39.55
N SER A 345 3.83 28.57 -40.24
CA SER A 345 2.50 29.02 -39.80
C SER A 345 1.46 27.88 -39.63
N LYS A 346 1.84 26.62 -39.81
CA LYS A 346 0.96 25.45 -39.74
C LYS A 346 1.08 24.67 -38.41
N GLU A 347 2.03 25.05 -37.53
CA GLU A 347 2.26 24.31 -36.29
C GLU A 347 1.44 24.87 -35.15
N SER A 348 1.13 24.01 -34.16
CA SER A 348 0.31 24.37 -33.01
C SER A 348 1.04 25.35 -32.08
N CYS A 349 0.47 26.53 -31.82
CA CYS A 349 1.04 27.53 -30.91
C CYS A 349 0.56 27.30 -29.48
N TYR A 350 1.48 27.23 -28.54
CA TYR A 350 1.20 27.08 -27.10
C TYR A 350 1.74 28.25 -26.31
N SER A 351 1.00 28.74 -25.33
CA SER A 351 1.55 29.66 -24.33
C SER A 351 2.45 28.93 -23.33
N PHE A 352 3.36 29.63 -22.65
CA PHE A 352 4.17 29.06 -21.56
C PHE A 352 3.31 28.41 -20.49
N LYS A 353 2.16 28.96 -20.21
CA LYS A 353 1.16 28.40 -19.28
C LYS A 353 0.61 27.05 -19.77
N GLN A 354 0.36 26.89 -21.08
CA GLN A 354 -0.09 25.61 -21.65
C GLN A 354 1.02 24.56 -21.63
N VAL A 355 2.24 24.98 -21.99
CA VAL A 355 3.43 24.12 -21.96
C VAL A 355 3.71 23.66 -20.52
N SER A 356 3.73 24.57 -19.56
CA SER A 356 3.94 24.21 -18.15
C SER A 356 2.88 23.21 -17.64
N ARG A 357 1.61 23.37 -18.02
CA ARG A 357 0.55 22.41 -17.67
C ARG A 357 0.78 21.04 -18.30
N HIS A 358 1.25 21.03 -19.56
CA HIS A 358 1.56 19.77 -20.25
C HIS A 358 2.73 19.06 -19.58
N LEU A 359 3.83 19.76 -19.32
CA LEU A 359 4.97 19.23 -18.57
C LEU A 359 4.58 18.76 -17.16
N ASP A 360 3.71 19.51 -16.52
CA ASP A 360 3.20 19.20 -15.18
C ASP A 360 2.39 17.89 -15.15
N SER A 361 1.68 17.56 -16.22
CA SER A 361 0.98 16.27 -16.34
C SER A 361 1.91 15.11 -16.72
N GLN A 362 3.00 15.36 -17.45
CA GLN A 362 3.88 14.32 -17.96
C GLN A 362 4.98 13.90 -16.97
N TYR A 363 5.54 14.85 -16.24
CA TYR A 363 6.64 14.58 -15.30
C TYR A 363 6.13 14.55 -13.86
N SER A 364 5.85 13.37 -13.33
CA SER A 364 5.26 13.18 -11.99
C SER A 364 6.12 13.70 -10.84
N ASN A 365 7.44 13.71 -11.01
CA ASN A 365 8.39 14.09 -9.95
C ASN A 365 8.70 15.59 -9.88
N HIS A 366 8.13 16.40 -10.79
CA HIS A 366 8.39 17.83 -10.87
C HIS A 366 7.07 18.61 -10.93
N TYR A 367 7.07 19.83 -10.36
CA TYR A 367 5.95 20.76 -10.45
C TYR A 367 6.34 21.90 -11.39
N PHE A 368 5.53 22.13 -12.42
CA PHE A 368 5.79 23.16 -13.41
C PHE A 368 4.77 24.27 -13.31
N VAL A 369 5.27 25.51 -13.35
CA VAL A 369 4.43 26.71 -13.31
C VAL A 369 4.86 27.69 -14.39
N SER A 370 3.95 28.51 -14.86
CA SER A 370 4.24 29.73 -15.60
C SER A 370 3.16 30.76 -15.35
N ASN A 371 3.59 31.98 -15.12
CA ASN A 371 2.71 33.15 -15.04
C ASN A 371 2.47 33.77 -16.42
N ASP A 372 3.31 33.42 -17.41
CA ASP A 372 3.28 34.04 -18.71
C ASP A 372 2.26 33.37 -19.62
N SER A 373 1.20 34.10 -19.95
CA SER A 373 0.18 33.68 -20.91
C SER A 373 0.35 34.30 -22.31
N ILE A 374 1.34 35.22 -22.48
CA ILE A 374 1.47 36.10 -23.64
C ILE A 374 2.43 35.52 -24.69
N HIS A 375 3.51 34.84 -24.25
CA HIS A 375 4.49 34.26 -25.18
C HIS A 375 3.93 33.00 -25.82
N LEU A 376 3.48 33.12 -27.07
CA LEU A 376 3.07 32.01 -27.91
C LEU A 376 4.28 31.49 -28.66
N PHE A 377 4.51 30.19 -28.64
CA PHE A 377 5.53 29.52 -29.43
C PHE A 377 5.08 28.12 -29.85
N THR A 378 5.63 27.67 -30.92
CA THR A 378 5.43 26.31 -31.41
C THR A 378 6.58 25.45 -30.91
N LEU A 379 6.25 24.39 -30.22
CA LEU A 379 7.23 23.43 -29.70
C LEU A 379 6.81 22.02 -30.09
N GLU A 380 7.73 21.25 -30.62
CA GLU A 380 7.61 19.80 -30.55
C GLU A 380 7.89 19.37 -29.10
N ILE A 381 6.82 19.09 -28.37
CA ILE A 381 6.95 18.56 -27.02
C ILE A 381 7.09 17.04 -27.14
N ASN A 382 8.30 16.57 -27.29
CA ASN A 382 8.58 15.15 -27.18
C ASN A 382 8.63 14.76 -25.70
N THR A 383 7.52 14.26 -25.18
CA THR A 383 7.35 13.87 -23.76
C THR A 383 7.84 12.45 -23.45
N GLN A 384 8.38 11.73 -24.43
CA GLN A 384 8.93 10.38 -24.23
C GLN A 384 10.39 10.39 -23.75
N ILE A 385 11.02 11.57 -23.69
CA ILE A 385 12.41 11.74 -23.24
C ILE A 385 12.50 12.07 -21.75
N ALA A 386 13.64 11.77 -21.14
CA ALA A 386 13.91 12.14 -19.76
C ALA A 386 13.93 13.67 -19.58
N PHE A 387 13.51 14.17 -18.41
CA PHE A 387 13.41 15.62 -18.16
C PHE A 387 14.76 16.35 -18.33
N GLU A 388 15.87 15.75 -17.92
CA GLU A 388 17.21 16.36 -18.08
C GLU A 388 17.64 16.46 -19.54
N GLU A 389 17.23 15.53 -20.37
CA GLU A 389 17.43 15.58 -21.81
C GLU A 389 16.56 16.68 -22.44
N LEU A 390 15.30 16.78 -22.06
CA LEU A 390 14.40 17.86 -22.49
C LEU A 390 14.99 19.24 -22.16
N LYS A 391 15.49 19.45 -20.93
CA LYS A 391 16.15 20.69 -20.52
C LYS A 391 17.31 21.05 -21.43
N THR A 392 18.17 20.06 -21.71
CA THR A 392 19.35 20.24 -22.55
C THR A 392 18.95 20.61 -23.98
N ASN A 393 17.98 19.92 -24.54
CA ASN A 393 17.46 20.16 -25.87
C ASN A 393 16.84 21.56 -25.98
N TRP A 394 16.01 21.96 -25.03
CA TRP A 394 15.33 23.25 -25.05
C TRP A 394 16.29 24.41 -24.84
N LYS A 395 17.30 24.26 -23.99
CA LYS A 395 18.37 25.26 -23.84
C LYS A 395 19.15 25.45 -25.17
N ASN A 396 19.50 24.34 -25.83
CA ASN A 396 20.30 24.39 -27.04
C ASN A 396 19.52 24.87 -28.27
N GLN A 397 18.28 24.42 -28.42
CA GLN A 397 17.46 24.71 -29.61
C GLN A 397 16.70 26.01 -29.51
N TYR A 398 16.13 26.31 -28.31
CA TYR A 398 15.18 27.41 -28.16
C TYR A 398 15.67 28.51 -27.19
N GLY A 399 16.81 28.31 -26.52
CA GLY A 399 17.27 29.24 -25.48
C GLY A 399 16.33 29.32 -24.26
N LEU A 400 15.60 28.23 -23.97
CA LEU A 400 14.69 28.11 -22.86
C LEU A 400 15.36 27.38 -21.70
N GLU A 401 15.16 27.88 -20.49
CA GLU A 401 15.66 27.24 -19.27
C GLU A 401 14.56 27.18 -18.19
N PHE A 402 14.83 26.39 -17.15
CA PHE A 402 13.98 26.26 -15.97
C PHE A 402 14.68 26.83 -14.75
N ARG A 403 14.04 27.72 -14.02
CA ARG A 403 14.51 28.19 -12.71
C ARG A 403 13.69 27.57 -11.58
N LYS A 404 14.36 27.30 -10.47
CA LYS A 404 13.72 26.76 -9.28
C LYS A 404 13.16 27.90 -8.43
N GLU A 405 11.92 27.75 -8.02
CA GLU A 405 11.25 28.69 -7.11
C GLU A 405 10.47 27.93 -6.04
N GLN A 406 10.24 28.56 -4.89
CA GLN A 406 9.33 28.08 -3.87
C GLN A 406 7.96 28.72 -4.07
N ARG A 407 6.94 27.93 -4.34
CA ARG A 407 5.55 28.42 -4.48
C ARG A 407 4.55 27.61 -3.68
N GLU A 408 3.48 28.24 -3.26
CA GLU A 408 2.33 27.56 -2.70
C GLU A 408 1.49 26.98 -3.82
N LEU A 409 1.34 25.65 -3.82
CA LEU A 409 0.51 24.92 -4.77
C LEU A 409 -0.72 24.37 -4.06
N GLU A 410 -1.86 24.40 -4.77
CA GLU A 410 -3.11 23.86 -4.26
C GLU A 410 -3.15 22.35 -4.47
N PHE A 411 -3.09 21.60 -3.39
CA PHE A 411 -3.31 20.17 -3.32
C PHE A 411 -4.75 19.86 -2.91
N ILE A 412 -5.21 18.66 -3.23
CA ILE A 412 -6.51 18.15 -2.80
C ILE A 412 -6.27 17.03 -1.80
N ASP A 413 -6.69 17.26 -0.57
CA ASP A 413 -6.66 16.30 0.51
C ASP A 413 -8.01 15.57 0.56
N ILE A 414 -7.95 14.24 0.53
CA ILE A 414 -9.12 13.35 0.54
C ILE A 414 -9.28 12.81 1.97
N LYS A 415 -10.23 13.38 2.72
CA LYS A 415 -10.50 13.03 4.13
C LYS A 415 -11.88 12.47 4.35
#